data_4a88d3151273183df3c85f6e56b1d3c1
#
_entry.id   4a88d3151273183df3c85f6e56b1d3c1
#
_cell.length_a   1.000
_cell.length_b   1.000
_cell.length_c   1.000
_cell.angle_alpha   90.00
_cell.angle_beta   90.00
_cell.angle_gamma   90.00
#
_symmetry.space_group_name_H-M   'P 1'
#
loop_
_entity.id
_entity.type
_entity.pdbx_description
1 polymer ?
#
loop_
_entity_poly.entity_id
_entity_poly.type
_entity_poly.pdbx_seq_one_letter_code
_entity_poly.pdbx_strand_id
1 'polypeptide(L)'
;MTDQPDVLAARAQRHASLSVVIPAFNEEANIERVYARLSKVLSELDLEWEVVFSVDPSTDRTEEMIVALRERDPRVKMLRFSRRFGQPMATLAGMEAASGDATVVIDCDLQDPPELIAELVTRWREGYDVIYAQRRTRAGETLPKRIVSALGYRLIARIAEVDIPPNTGDFRLMSRRV
;
A
#
# COMPACT_ATOMS: atom_id res chain seq x y z
N MET A 1 19.71 23.60 13.99
CA MET A 1 20.43 22.29 13.99
C MET A 1 19.73 21.44 15.02
N THR A 2 18.61 20.84 14.62
CA THR A 2 17.59 20.21 15.48
C THR A 2 17.86 18.72 15.56
N ASP A 3 17.97 18.29 16.76
CA ASP A 3 18.14 16.98 17.40
C ASP A 3 17.43 15.80 16.68
N GLN A 4 18.12 15.18 15.72
CA GLN A 4 17.63 13.96 15.02
C GLN A 4 17.85 12.62 15.79
N PRO A 5 18.77 12.49 16.76
CA PRO A 5 19.01 11.20 17.44
C PRO A 5 17.86 10.76 18.35
N ASP A 6 17.07 11.66 18.92
CA ASP A 6 16.00 11.32 19.87
C ASP A 6 14.78 10.69 19.20
N VAL A 7 14.49 11.06 17.95
CA VAL A 7 13.35 10.52 17.19
C VAL A 7 13.62 9.08 16.74
N LEU A 8 14.86 8.75 16.39
CA LEU A 8 15.26 7.40 15.99
C LEU A 8 15.31 6.46 17.21
N ALA A 9 15.79 6.94 18.35
CA ALA A 9 15.79 6.18 19.59
C ALA A 9 14.38 5.92 20.15
N ALA A 10 13.47 6.89 20.03
CA ALA A 10 12.06 6.72 20.42
C ALA A 10 11.30 5.74 19.51
N ARG A 11 11.69 5.58 18.25
CA ARG A 11 11.15 4.55 17.33
C ARG A 11 11.60 3.13 17.71
N ALA A 12 12.83 2.98 18.23
CA ALA A 12 13.36 1.67 18.62
C ALA A 12 12.73 1.12 19.91
N GLN A 13 12.03 1.95 20.71
CA GLN A 13 11.44 1.56 22.00
C GLN A 13 9.92 1.37 21.98
N ARG A 14 9.20 1.76 20.91
CA ARG A 14 7.79 1.42 20.72
C ARG A 14 7.68 0.20 19.82
N HIS A 15 6.76 -0.69 20.11
CA HIS A 15 6.30 -1.66 19.10
C HIS A 15 5.80 -0.86 17.90
N ALA A 16 6.63 -0.76 16.88
CA ALA A 16 6.29 -0.04 15.66
C ALA A 16 5.05 -0.68 15.03
N SER A 17 4.16 0.12 14.47
CA SER A 17 2.90 -0.34 13.90
C SER A 17 2.82 -0.05 12.40
N LEU A 18 2.20 -0.97 11.66
CA LEU A 18 2.06 -0.90 10.21
C LEU A 18 0.59 -1.04 9.81
N SER A 19 0.10 -0.12 8.99
CA SER A 19 -1.17 -0.27 8.30
C SER A 19 -0.94 -0.71 6.87
N VAL A 20 -1.70 -1.70 6.41
CA VAL A 20 -1.74 -2.09 4.99
C VAL A 20 -3.07 -1.65 4.40
N VAL A 21 -3.05 -0.73 3.46
CA VAL A 21 -4.24 -0.19 2.79
C VAL A 21 -4.44 -0.89 1.46
N ILE A 22 -5.65 -1.41 1.25
CA ILE A 22 -6.03 -2.17 0.06
C ILE A 22 -7.30 -1.54 -0.53
N PRO A 23 -7.20 -0.76 -1.61
CA PRO A 23 -8.39 -0.34 -2.35
C PRO A 23 -9.04 -1.56 -3.02
N ALA A 24 -10.36 -1.69 -2.90
CA ALA A 24 -11.07 -2.85 -3.44
C ALA A 24 -12.36 -2.44 -4.17
N PHE A 25 -12.57 -3.02 -5.35
CA PHE A 25 -13.79 -2.89 -6.13
C PHE A 25 -13.97 -4.11 -7.03
N ASN A 26 -14.98 -4.95 -6.78
CA ASN A 26 -15.25 -6.20 -7.50
C ASN A 26 -14.03 -7.14 -7.48
N GLU A 27 -13.56 -7.47 -6.29
CA GLU A 27 -12.35 -8.27 -6.04
C GLU A 27 -12.65 -9.58 -5.28
N GLU A 28 -13.88 -10.12 -5.37
CA GLU A 28 -14.28 -11.33 -4.62
C GLU A 28 -13.29 -12.50 -4.79
N ALA A 29 -12.71 -12.65 -5.98
CA ALA A 29 -11.76 -13.73 -6.27
C ALA A 29 -10.40 -13.55 -5.54
N ASN A 30 -10.09 -12.35 -5.09
CA ASN A 30 -8.78 -11.99 -4.56
C ASN A 30 -8.74 -11.74 -3.06
N ILE A 31 -9.87 -11.35 -2.42
CA ILE A 31 -9.93 -10.96 -1.01
C ILE A 31 -9.28 -11.98 -0.07
N GLU A 32 -9.72 -13.23 -0.08
CA GLU A 32 -9.16 -14.27 0.79
C GLU A 32 -7.68 -14.56 0.48
N ARG A 33 -7.31 -14.52 -0.79
CA ARG A 33 -5.95 -14.82 -1.24
C ARG A 33 -4.96 -13.74 -0.82
N VAL A 34 -5.31 -12.47 -1.00
CA VAL A 34 -4.45 -11.35 -0.61
C VAL A 34 -4.32 -11.31 0.91
N TYR A 35 -5.43 -11.49 1.64
CA TYR A 35 -5.40 -11.52 3.10
C TYR A 35 -4.55 -12.66 3.65
N ALA A 36 -4.68 -13.87 3.14
CA ALA A 36 -3.90 -15.03 3.58
C ALA A 36 -2.39 -14.82 3.38
N ARG A 37 -1.97 -14.23 2.25
CA ARG A 37 -0.56 -13.91 2.01
C ARG A 37 -0.06 -12.78 2.90
N LEU A 38 -0.85 -11.71 3.04
CA LEU A 38 -0.51 -10.57 3.89
C LEU A 38 -0.38 -10.97 5.36
N SER A 39 -1.37 -11.67 5.91
CA SER A 39 -1.37 -12.08 7.31
C SER A 39 -0.16 -12.96 7.63
N LYS A 40 0.26 -13.84 6.72
CA LYS A 40 1.47 -14.63 6.87
C LYS A 40 2.71 -13.73 6.95
N VAL A 41 2.91 -12.86 5.97
CA VAL A 41 4.07 -11.96 5.93
C VAL A 41 4.11 -11.03 7.14
N LEU A 42 2.97 -10.40 7.47
CA LEU A 42 2.89 -9.44 8.56
C LEU A 42 3.10 -10.09 9.93
N SER A 43 2.67 -11.33 10.11
CA SER A 43 2.89 -12.09 11.36
C SER A 43 4.34 -12.49 11.59
N GLU A 44 5.17 -12.51 10.55
CA GLU A 44 6.62 -12.76 10.64
C GLU A 44 7.41 -11.49 10.99
N LEU A 45 6.77 -10.30 10.91
CA LEU A 45 7.39 -9.03 11.25
C LEU A 45 7.19 -8.72 12.74
N ASP A 46 8.26 -8.27 13.40
CA ASP A 46 8.20 -7.85 14.80
C ASP A 46 7.61 -6.43 14.89
N LEU A 47 6.26 -6.32 14.69
CA LEU A 47 5.48 -5.08 14.76
C LEU A 47 3.97 -5.39 14.91
N GLU A 48 3.24 -4.43 15.44
CA GLU A 48 1.79 -4.46 15.39
C GLU A 48 1.32 -4.11 13.96
N TRP A 49 0.21 -4.71 13.52
CA TRP A 49 -0.28 -4.45 12.17
C TRP A 49 -1.81 -4.49 12.06
N GLU A 50 -2.30 -3.79 11.06
CA GLU A 50 -3.70 -3.81 10.62
C GLU A 50 -3.78 -3.84 9.10
N VAL A 51 -4.92 -4.32 8.59
CA VAL A 51 -5.28 -4.27 7.17
C VAL A 51 -6.56 -3.44 7.02
N VAL A 52 -6.50 -2.39 6.23
CA VAL A 52 -7.61 -1.48 5.95
C VAL A 52 -8.07 -1.68 4.51
N PHE A 53 -9.17 -2.40 4.33
CA PHE A 53 -9.84 -2.46 3.03
C PHE A 53 -10.66 -1.20 2.79
N SER A 54 -10.35 -0.48 1.73
CA SER A 54 -11.05 0.73 1.31
C SER A 54 -11.91 0.41 0.09
N VAL A 55 -13.23 0.28 0.31
CA VAL A 55 -14.14 -0.45 -0.59
C VAL A 55 -15.11 0.48 -1.29
N ASP A 56 -15.00 0.58 -2.61
CA ASP A 56 -16.04 1.14 -3.46
C ASP A 56 -17.23 0.15 -3.53
N PRO A 57 -18.49 0.63 -3.62
CA PRO A 57 -19.66 -0.23 -3.71
C PRO A 57 -19.52 -1.25 -4.81
N SER A 58 -19.34 -2.50 -4.42
CA SER A 58 -19.10 -3.64 -5.31
C SER A 58 -20.41 -4.33 -5.67
N THR A 59 -20.46 -4.95 -6.85
CA THR A 59 -21.63 -5.69 -7.36
C THR A 59 -21.50 -7.20 -7.16
N ASP A 60 -20.33 -7.64 -6.68
CA ASP A 60 -19.99 -9.01 -6.33
C ASP A 60 -19.94 -9.20 -4.80
N ARG A 61 -19.38 -10.29 -4.32
CA ARG A 61 -19.30 -10.63 -2.90
C ARG A 61 -18.11 -10.01 -2.16
N THR A 62 -17.43 -9.02 -2.75
CA THR A 62 -16.25 -8.37 -2.15
C THR A 62 -16.53 -7.87 -0.72
N GLU A 63 -17.63 -7.10 -0.53
CA GLU A 63 -17.97 -6.54 0.77
C GLU A 63 -18.28 -7.63 1.81
N GLU A 64 -19.07 -8.64 1.42
CA GLU A 64 -19.43 -9.77 2.29
C GLU A 64 -18.19 -10.52 2.79
N MET A 65 -17.24 -10.76 1.89
CA MET A 65 -15.99 -11.46 2.20
C MET A 65 -15.11 -10.66 3.17
N ILE A 66 -15.03 -9.35 3.01
CA ILE A 66 -14.27 -8.48 3.92
C ILE A 66 -14.94 -8.43 5.31
N VAL A 67 -16.28 -8.38 5.37
CA VAL A 67 -17.02 -8.47 6.63
C VAL A 67 -16.71 -9.79 7.35
N ALA A 68 -16.74 -10.91 6.64
CA ALA A 68 -16.40 -12.22 7.20
C ALA A 68 -14.94 -12.31 7.67
N LEU A 69 -13.99 -11.67 6.97
CA LEU A 69 -12.60 -11.54 7.42
C LEU A 69 -12.51 -10.76 8.74
N ARG A 70 -13.20 -9.63 8.83
CA ARG A 70 -13.24 -8.78 10.02
C ARG A 70 -13.80 -9.48 11.25
N GLU A 71 -14.78 -10.36 11.07
CA GLU A 71 -15.34 -11.17 12.16
C GLU A 71 -14.33 -12.20 12.71
N ARG A 72 -13.43 -12.69 11.87
CA ARG A 72 -12.39 -13.66 12.22
C ARG A 72 -11.12 -13.01 12.75
N ASP A 73 -10.80 -11.78 12.30
CA ASP A 73 -9.58 -11.07 12.69
C ASP A 73 -9.88 -9.58 12.95
N PRO A 74 -9.80 -9.10 14.21
CA PRO A 74 -10.08 -7.71 14.57
C PRO A 74 -9.06 -6.71 13.98
N ARG A 75 -7.94 -7.17 13.45
CA ARG A 75 -6.95 -6.33 12.75
C ARG A 75 -7.43 -5.93 11.35
N VAL A 76 -8.46 -6.58 10.82
CA VAL A 76 -9.08 -6.21 9.55
C VAL A 76 -10.08 -5.09 9.78
N LYS A 77 -9.89 -4.00 9.07
CA LYS A 77 -10.81 -2.85 9.04
C LYS A 77 -11.40 -2.69 7.65
N MET A 78 -12.60 -2.15 7.57
CA MET A 78 -13.26 -1.84 6.31
C MET A 78 -13.76 -0.40 6.31
N LEU A 79 -13.34 0.37 5.33
CA LEU A 79 -13.89 1.67 4.99
C LEU A 79 -14.77 1.51 3.75
N ARG A 80 -16.08 1.70 3.90
CA ARG A 80 -17.05 1.56 2.82
C ARG A 80 -17.50 2.92 2.31
N PHE A 81 -17.45 3.10 1.00
CA PHE A 81 -17.96 4.32 0.37
C PHE A 81 -19.46 4.23 0.06
N SER A 82 -20.14 5.38 0.07
CA SER A 82 -21.56 5.49 -0.28
C SER A 82 -21.80 5.43 -1.79
N ARG A 83 -20.79 5.70 -2.61
CA ARG A 83 -20.78 5.62 -4.07
C ARG A 83 -19.38 5.33 -4.58
N ARG A 84 -19.25 4.99 -5.84
CA ARG A 84 -17.95 4.77 -6.48
C ARG A 84 -17.18 6.09 -6.61
N PHE A 85 -15.96 6.11 -6.07
CA PHE A 85 -15.01 7.21 -6.16
C PHE A 85 -13.77 6.87 -6.97
N GLY A 86 -13.50 5.58 -7.16
CA GLY A 86 -12.34 5.04 -7.87
C GLY A 86 -11.11 4.87 -7.00
N GLN A 87 -10.16 4.08 -7.50
CA GLN A 87 -8.98 3.63 -6.78
C GLN A 87 -8.16 4.76 -6.11
N PRO A 88 -7.89 5.93 -6.76
CA PRO A 88 -7.10 6.97 -6.11
C PRO A 88 -7.74 7.52 -4.83
N MET A 89 -9.06 7.70 -4.84
CA MET A 89 -9.78 8.22 -3.68
C MET A 89 -9.93 7.15 -2.61
N ALA A 90 -10.12 5.89 -3.01
CA ALA A 90 -10.15 4.76 -2.09
C ALA A 90 -8.80 4.60 -1.38
N THR A 91 -7.69 4.72 -2.10
CA THR A 91 -6.35 4.70 -1.54
C THR A 91 -6.14 5.83 -0.53
N LEU A 92 -6.47 7.07 -0.91
CA LEU A 92 -6.29 8.24 -0.04
C LEU A 92 -7.09 8.11 1.26
N ALA A 93 -8.37 7.76 1.17
CA ALA A 93 -9.21 7.60 2.35
C ALA A 93 -8.78 6.43 3.23
N GLY A 94 -8.28 5.32 2.64
CA GLY A 94 -7.68 4.23 3.38
C GLY A 94 -6.44 4.66 4.14
N MET A 95 -5.58 5.48 3.53
CA MET A 95 -4.39 6.05 4.19
C MET A 95 -4.76 6.99 5.33
N GLU A 96 -5.79 7.82 5.16
CA GLU A 96 -6.29 8.71 6.20
C GLU A 96 -6.86 7.93 7.40
N ALA A 97 -7.53 6.80 7.14
CA ALA A 97 -8.08 5.91 8.17
C ALA A 97 -7.02 5.01 8.85
N ALA A 98 -5.82 4.91 8.27
CA ALA A 98 -4.73 4.11 8.79
C ALA A 98 -4.22 4.65 10.13
N SER A 99 -3.98 3.76 11.11
CA SER A 99 -3.53 4.14 12.46
C SER A 99 -2.05 3.85 12.74
N GLY A 100 -1.38 3.11 11.85
CA GLY A 100 0.03 2.71 12.00
C GLY A 100 1.04 3.85 11.90
N ASP A 101 2.25 3.63 12.41
CA ASP A 101 3.39 4.55 12.29
C ASP A 101 3.90 4.65 10.85
N ALA A 102 3.60 3.63 10.03
CA ALA A 102 3.79 3.64 8.60
C ALA A 102 2.59 2.98 7.91
N THR A 103 2.40 3.33 6.64
CA THR A 103 1.33 2.79 5.80
C THR A 103 1.90 2.20 4.53
N VAL A 104 1.55 0.96 4.23
CA VAL A 104 1.78 0.32 2.94
C VAL A 104 0.50 0.38 2.12
N VAL A 105 0.59 0.80 0.87
CA VAL A 105 -0.48 0.68 -0.11
C VAL A 105 -0.16 -0.48 -1.05
N ILE A 106 -1.10 -1.39 -1.25
CA ILE A 106 -0.96 -2.54 -2.15
C ILE A 106 -2.29 -2.85 -2.84
N ASP A 107 -2.24 -3.23 -4.11
CA ASP A 107 -3.42 -3.64 -4.87
C ASP A 107 -3.90 -5.05 -4.48
N CYS A 108 -5.22 -5.28 -4.62
CA CYS A 108 -5.84 -6.55 -4.25
C CYS A 108 -5.50 -7.71 -5.22
N ASP A 109 -5.04 -7.41 -6.44
CA ASP A 109 -4.87 -8.36 -7.54
C ASP A 109 -3.62 -9.26 -7.46
N LEU A 110 -2.80 -9.07 -6.43
CA LEU A 110 -1.56 -9.82 -6.19
C LEU A 110 -0.49 -9.68 -7.29
N GLN A 111 -0.57 -8.66 -8.15
CA GLN A 111 0.50 -8.36 -9.10
C GLN A 111 1.76 -7.87 -8.39
N ASP A 112 1.60 -7.23 -7.24
CA ASP A 112 2.69 -6.88 -6.35
C ASP A 112 2.79 -7.92 -5.22
N PRO A 113 3.98 -8.52 -5.02
CA PRO A 113 4.14 -9.58 -4.03
C PRO A 113 4.16 -8.99 -2.61
N PRO A 114 3.23 -9.40 -1.71
CA PRO A 114 3.20 -8.94 -0.32
C PRO A 114 4.50 -9.21 0.45
N GLU A 115 5.28 -10.17 0.02
CA GLU A 115 6.56 -10.57 0.62
C GLU A 115 7.59 -9.43 0.60
N LEU A 116 7.49 -8.49 -0.34
CA LEU A 116 8.36 -7.31 -0.38
C LEU A 116 8.10 -6.33 0.77
N ILE A 117 6.97 -6.44 1.48
CA ILE A 117 6.68 -5.59 2.65
C ILE A 117 7.80 -5.69 3.70
N ALA A 118 8.39 -6.87 3.88
CA ALA A 118 9.51 -7.05 4.80
C ALA A 118 10.72 -6.18 4.43
N GLU A 119 11.03 -6.05 3.13
CA GLU A 119 12.11 -5.19 2.65
C GLU A 119 11.73 -3.70 2.83
N LEU A 120 10.49 -3.31 2.52
CA LEU A 120 10.01 -1.94 2.72
C LEU A 120 10.12 -1.53 4.19
N VAL A 121 9.70 -2.41 5.11
CA VAL A 121 9.80 -2.19 6.56
C VAL A 121 11.26 -2.06 7.01
N THR A 122 12.17 -2.87 6.45
CA THR A 122 13.60 -2.76 6.75
C THR A 122 14.14 -1.37 6.38
N ARG A 123 13.82 -0.88 5.17
CA ARG A 123 14.22 0.46 4.74
C ARG A 123 13.60 1.57 5.58
N TRP A 124 12.34 1.40 5.97
CA TRP A 124 11.69 2.33 6.89
C TRP A 124 12.39 2.40 8.25
N ARG A 125 12.80 1.25 8.81
CA ARG A 125 13.59 1.19 10.05
C ARG A 125 14.97 1.85 9.91
N GLU A 126 15.55 1.87 8.70
CA GLU A 126 16.78 2.61 8.37
C GLU A 126 16.55 4.14 8.33
N GLY A 127 15.30 4.62 8.43
CA GLY A 127 14.96 6.05 8.51
C GLY A 127 14.40 6.66 7.24
N TYR A 128 14.16 5.87 6.18
CA TYR A 128 13.48 6.37 4.98
C TYR A 128 12.01 6.60 5.25
N ASP A 129 11.46 7.71 4.76
CA ASP A 129 10.05 8.07 4.94
C ASP A 129 9.14 7.60 3.81
N VAL A 130 9.65 7.51 2.61
CA VAL A 130 8.93 7.01 1.43
C VAL A 130 9.76 5.95 0.74
N ILE A 131 9.24 4.74 0.67
CA ILE A 131 9.88 3.60 0.02
C ILE A 131 8.88 3.02 -0.99
N TYR A 132 9.26 2.96 -2.25
CA TYR A 132 8.43 2.38 -3.31
C TYR A 132 9.14 1.23 -4.00
N ALA A 133 8.35 0.22 -4.37
CA ALA A 133 8.82 -0.89 -5.16
C ALA A 133 8.89 -0.48 -6.64
N GLN A 134 10.09 -0.55 -7.22
CA GLN A 134 10.27 -0.29 -8.65
C GLN A 134 10.24 -1.60 -9.43
N ARG A 135 9.30 -1.74 -10.36
CA ARG A 135 9.23 -2.90 -11.25
C ARG A 135 10.39 -2.85 -12.26
N ARG A 136 11.28 -3.83 -12.23
CA ARG A 136 12.43 -3.90 -13.17
C ARG A 136 12.00 -4.17 -14.61
N THR A 137 10.94 -4.95 -14.82
CA THR A 137 10.38 -5.28 -16.14
C THR A 137 8.87 -5.46 -16.06
N ARG A 138 8.15 -4.92 -17.03
CA ARG A 138 6.73 -5.27 -17.26
C ARG A 138 6.68 -6.41 -18.27
N ALA A 139 6.38 -7.63 -17.82
CA ALA A 139 6.16 -8.74 -18.72
C ALA A 139 4.94 -8.42 -19.63
N GLY A 140 5.13 -8.47 -20.96
CA GLY A 140 4.05 -8.30 -21.94
C GLY A 140 3.84 -6.90 -22.50
N GLU A 141 4.68 -5.89 -22.21
CA GLU A 141 4.57 -4.60 -22.88
C GLU A 141 5.08 -4.66 -24.33
N THR A 142 4.21 -4.30 -25.28
CA THR A 142 4.59 -4.14 -26.68
C THR A 142 5.44 -2.89 -26.88
N LEU A 143 6.38 -2.93 -27.84
CA LEU A 143 7.28 -1.80 -28.17
C LEU A 143 6.54 -0.45 -28.36
N PRO A 144 5.39 -0.36 -29.06
CA PRO A 144 4.66 0.91 -29.20
C PRO A 144 4.16 1.46 -27.86
N LYS A 145 3.70 0.60 -26.96
CA LYS A 145 3.22 1.01 -25.63
C LYS A 145 4.33 1.55 -24.75
N ARG A 146 5.55 1.00 -24.84
CA ARG A 146 6.74 1.51 -24.17
C ARG A 146 7.13 2.91 -24.64
N ILE A 147 7.06 3.18 -25.96
CA ILE A 147 7.39 4.49 -26.53
C ILE A 147 6.40 5.55 -26.07
N VAL A 148 5.09 5.26 -26.13
CA VAL A 148 4.04 6.18 -25.69
C VAL A 148 4.15 6.45 -24.19
N SER A 149 4.40 5.43 -23.38
CA SER A 149 4.61 5.56 -21.94
C SER A 149 5.86 6.42 -21.64
N ALA A 150 6.98 6.19 -22.32
CA ALA A 150 8.22 6.96 -22.14
C ALA A 150 8.06 8.44 -22.52
N LEU A 151 7.31 8.73 -23.60
CA LEU A 151 6.98 10.11 -23.99
C LEU A 151 6.08 10.79 -22.96
N GLY A 152 5.05 10.10 -22.46
CA GLY A 152 4.17 10.59 -21.40
C GLY A 152 4.95 10.92 -20.12
N TYR A 153 5.83 10.03 -19.66
CA TYR A 153 6.68 10.28 -18.50
C TYR A 153 7.65 11.46 -18.69
N ARG A 154 8.24 11.63 -19.88
CA ARG A 154 9.09 12.80 -20.18
C ARG A 154 8.32 14.11 -20.14
N LEU A 155 7.07 14.12 -20.61
CA LEU A 155 6.24 15.30 -20.56
C LEU A 155 5.85 15.64 -19.12
N ILE A 156 5.45 14.65 -18.34
CA ILE A 156 5.12 14.82 -16.92
C ILE A 156 6.36 15.28 -16.13
N ALA A 157 7.52 14.67 -16.33
CA ALA A 157 8.76 15.03 -15.65
C ALA A 157 9.23 16.48 -15.97
N ARG A 158 8.82 17.05 -17.11
CA ARG A 158 9.11 18.46 -17.43
C ARG A 158 8.18 19.45 -16.73
N ILE A 159 6.97 19.00 -16.36
CA ILE A 159 5.94 19.84 -15.73
C ILE A 159 5.96 19.68 -14.21
N ALA A 160 6.41 18.52 -13.72
CA ALA A 160 6.50 18.23 -12.30
C ALA A 160 7.72 18.94 -11.69
N GLU A 161 7.52 19.62 -10.58
CA GLU A 161 8.60 20.24 -9.77
C GLU A 161 9.41 19.20 -8.98
N VAL A 162 9.01 17.92 -9.05
CA VAL A 162 9.62 16.80 -8.31
C VAL A 162 10.05 15.72 -9.29
N ASP A 163 11.22 15.14 -9.07
CA ASP A 163 11.71 14.01 -9.85
C ASP A 163 10.86 12.76 -9.56
N ILE A 164 9.99 12.40 -10.51
CA ILE A 164 9.12 11.22 -10.43
C ILE A 164 9.83 10.06 -11.11
N PRO A 165 10.31 9.05 -10.37
CA PRO A 165 10.99 7.92 -10.97
C PRO A 165 10.04 7.15 -11.90
N PRO A 166 10.50 6.73 -13.08
CA PRO A 166 9.70 5.94 -14.00
C PRO A 166 9.41 4.54 -13.43
N ASN A 167 8.24 3.97 -13.79
CA ASN A 167 7.81 2.62 -13.39
C ASN A 167 7.54 2.42 -11.88
N THR A 168 7.22 3.49 -11.15
CA THR A 168 6.67 3.37 -9.80
C THR A 168 5.21 2.98 -9.89
N GLY A 169 4.85 1.84 -9.26
CA GLY A 169 3.47 1.43 -9.01
C GLY A 169 2.90 2.11 -7.77
N ASP A 170 1.67 1.75 -7.42
CA ASP A 170 1.04 2.22 -6.17
C ASP A 170 1.62 1.52 -4.93
N PHE A 171 2.36 0.41 -5.12
CA PHE A 171 2.97 -0.36 -4.06
C PHE A 171 4.14 0.40 -3.42
N ARG A 172 3.88 0.99 -2.27
CA ARG A 172 4.83 1.82 -1.52
C ARG A 172 4.55 1.78 -0.03
N LEU A 173 5.58 2.05 0.76
CA LEU A 173 5.47 2.35 2.18
C LEU A 173 5.75 3.82 2.41
N MET A 174 4.92 4.44 3.24
CA MET A 174 5.09 5.83 3.67
C MET A 174 5.03 5.89 5.19
N SER A 175 5.95 6.65 5.80
CA SER A 175 5.86 6.93 7.23
C SER A 175 4.71 7.91 7.52
N ARG A 176 4.16 7.87 8.73
CA ARG A 176 3.08 8.79 9.16
C ARG A 176 3.47 10.27 9.11
N ARG A 177 4.74 10.59 8.96
CA ARG A 177 5.23 11.98 8.87
C ARG A 177 5.02 12.62 7.50
N VAL A 178 4.76 11.81 6.48
CA VAL A 178 4.53 12.24 5.09
C VAL A 178 3.06 12.38 4.82
#